data_2161eba7fdd44acf5c456afea2c72530
#
_entry.id   2161eba7fdd44acf5c456afea2c72530
#
_cell.length_a   1.000
_cell.length_b   1.000
_cell.length_c   1.000
_cell.angle_alpha   90.00
_cell.angle_beta   90.00
_cell.angle_gamma   90.00
#
_symmetry.space_group_name_H-M   'P 1'
#
loop_
_entity.id
_entity.type
_entity.pdbx_description
1 polymer ?
#
loop_
_entity_poly.entity_id
_entity_poly.type
_entity_poly.pdbx_seq_one_letter_code
_entity_poly.pdbx_strand_id
1 'polypeptide(L)'
;MKLYNKEEFLKLPSGTLFIFGPAYQEALLEPAIHSLNIKYESMTNDFVYKALVDIDADSSETLMDIDERAQKETRVNGISSNIPMDLECTTRDGFYEEKATYIVFDNEEIKAIIASLQTLVK
;
A
#
# COMPACT_ATOMS: atom_id res chain seq x y z
N MET A 1 1.46 16.05 4.22
CA MET A 1 0.60 14.87 4.46
C MET A 1 -0.51 15.27 5.42
N LYS A 2 -1.67 14.65 5.26
CA LYS A 2 -2.82 14.99 6.10
C LYS A 2 -3.51 13.72 6.57
N LEU A 3 -3.85 13.66 7.86
CA LEU A 3 -4.55 12.52 8.44
C LEU A 3 -6.06 12.68 8.26
N TYR A 4 -6.70 11.67 7.68
CA TYR A 4 -8.14 11.62 7.45
C TYR A 4 -8.77 10.53 8.31
N ASN A 5 -9.99 10.79 8.80
CA ASN A 5 -10.85 9.72 9.30
C ASN A 5 -11.50 9.01 8.10
N LYS A 6 -12.16 7.89 8.35
CA LYS A 6 -12.75 7.09 7.28
C LYS A 6 -13.84 7.84 6.51
N GLU A 7 -14.73 8.55 7.21
CA GLU A 7 -15.81 9.30 6.57
C GLU A 7 -15.29 10.30 5.55
N GLU A 8 -14.30 11.10 5.93
CA GLU A 8 -13.71 12.09 5.04
C GLU A 8 -12.86 11.45 3.95
N PHE A 9 -12.14 10.36 4.29
CA PHE A 9 -11.32 9.63 3.31
C PHE A 9 -12.18 9.05 2.18
N LEU A 10 -13.35 8.50 2.50
CA LEU A 10 -14.24 7.92 1.49
C LEU A 10 -14.76 8.95 0.49
N LYS A 11 -14.76 10.23 0.84
CA LYS A 11 -15.17 11.33 -0.05
C LYS A 11 -14.09 11.75 -1.03
N LEU A 12 -12.86 11.28 -0.84
CA LEU A 12 -11.75 11.64 -1.73
C LEU A 12 -11.88 10.92 -3.07
N PRO A 13 -11.40 11.56 -4.16
CA PRO A 13 -11.55 10.99 -5.50
C PRO A 13 -10.65 9.78 -5.72
N SER A 14 -10.98 8.99 -6.74
CA SER A 14 -10.07 7.98 -7.26
C SER A 14 -8.76 8.62 -7.68
N GLY A 15 -7.65 7.92 -7.44
CA GLY A 15 -6.32 8.45 -7.71
C GLY A 15 -5.70 9.16 -6.51
N THR A 16 -6.21 8.95 -5.30
CA THR A 16 -5.65 9.50 -4.07
C THR A 16 -4.52 8.60 -3.56
N LEU A 17 -3.34 9.16 -3.39
CA LEU A 17 -2.19 8.46 -2.81
C LEU A 17 -2.27 8.52 -1.28
N PHE A 18 -2.16 7.37 -0.63
CA PHE A 18 -2.28 7.30 0.82
C PHE A 18 -1.48 6.17 1.43
N ILE A 19 -1.30 6.23 2.74
CA ILE A 19 -0.86 5.11 3.57
C ILE A 19 -1.87 4.92 4.69
N PHE A 20 -2.02 3.67 5.14
CA PHE A 20 -2.88 3.39 6.29
C PHE A 20 -2.28 4.04 7.53
N GLY A 21 -3.10 4.81 8.25
CA GLY A 21 -2.72 5.41 9.51
C GLY A 21 -2.95 4.48 10.69
N PRO A 22 -2.75 4.97 11.91
CA PRO A 22 -2.99 4.19 13.12
C PRO A 22 -4.43 3.70 13.20
N ALA A 23 -4.62 2.44 13.57
CA ALA A 23 -5.95 1.85 13.77
C ALA A 23 -6.56 2.18 15.14
N TYR A 24 -5.73 2.57 16.10
CA TYR A 24 -6.14 2.86 17.46
C TYR A 24 -5.72 4.27 17.87
N GLN A 25 -6.52 4.91 18.73
CA GLN A 25 -6.25 6.29 19.17
C GLN A 25 -4.93 6.44 19.92
N GLU A 26 -4.51 5.42 20.63
CA GLU A 26 -3.26 5.44 21.38
C GLU A 26 -2.03 5.11 20.53
N ALA A 27 -2.23 4.64 19.32
CA ALA A 27 -1.10 4.33 18.44
C ALA A 27 -0.45 5.61 17.92
N LEU A 28 0.86 5.65 17.97
CA LEU A 28 1.61 6.77 17.42
C LEU A 28 1.57 6.76 15.90
N LEU A 29 1.61 7.95 15.31
CA LEU A 29 1.87 8.07 13.88
C LEU A 29 3.29 7.57 13.62
N GLU A 30 3.38 6.44 12.95
CA GLU A 30 4.67 5.92 12.54
C GLU A 30 4.97 6.42 11.13
N PRO A 31 6.11 7.10 10.95
CA PRO A 31 6.52 7.51 9.61
C PRO A 31 7.04 6.32 8.80
N ALA A 32 7.18 5.16 9.43
CA ALA A 32 7.55 3.95 8.73
C ALA A 32 6.42 3.55 7.79
N ILE A 33 6.58 3.87 6.57
CA ILE A 33 5.62 3.64 5.51
C ILE A 33 5.69 2.16 5.11
N HIS A 34 4.73 1.38 5.54
CA HIS A 34 4.68 -0.03 5.19
C HIS A 34 4.34 -0.22 3.71
N SER A 35 3.50 0.64 3.16
CA SER A 35 3.24 0.68 1.72
C SER A 35 2.55 1.96 1.33
N LEU A 36 2.90 2.48 0.15
CA LEU A 36 2.13 3.51 -0.52
C LEU A 36 1.00 2.84 -1.29
N ASN A 37 -0.20 3.41 -1.18
CA ASN A 37 -1.39 2.86 -1.82
C ASN A 37 -2.10 3.93 -2.64
N ILE A 38 -2.84 3.48 -3.64
CA ILE A 38 -3.69 4.35 -4.46
C ILE A 38 -5.13 3.94 -4.21
N LYS A 39 -5.94 4.92 -3.78
CA LYS A 39 -7.37 4.74 -3.58
C LYS A 39 -8.09 4.89 -4.91
N TYR A 40 -9.06 4.04 -5.14
CA TYR A 40 -10.00 4.14 -6.25
C TYR A 40 -11.40 4.43 -5.73
N GLU A 41 -12.44 3.86 -6.34
CA GLU A 41 -13.83 4.16 -6.01
C GLU A 41 -14.20 3.76 -4.58
N SER A 42 -15.06 4.57 -3.98
CA SER A 42 -15.65 4.27 -2.67
C SER A 42 -16.99 3.56 -2.82
N MET A 43 -17.28 2.74 -1.84
CA MET A 43 -18.57 2.08 -1.62
C MET A 43 -19.05 2.40 -0.21
N THR A 44 -20.17 1.86 0.21
CA THR A 44 -20.67 2.06 1.58
C THR A 44 -19.67 1.48 2.59
N ASN A 45 -19.03 2.36 3.36
CA ASN A 45 -18.02 2.03 4.38
C ASN A 45 -16.84 1.19 3.87
N ASP A 46 -16.55 1.25 2.57
CA ASP A 46 -15.48 0.48 1.95
C ASP A 46 -14.93 1.21 0.73
N PHE A 47 -13.82 0.74 0.20
CA PHE A 47 -13.20 1.31 -0.98
C PHE A 47 -12.32 0.30 -1.67
N VAL A 48 -12.06 0.56 -2.95
CA VAL A 48 -11.10 -0.20 -3.75
C VAL A 48 -9.76 0.53 -3.70
N TYR A 49 -8.68 -0.22 -3.58
CA TYR A 49 -7.32 0.35 -3.61
C TYR A 49 -6.33 -0.64 -4.19
N LYS A 50 -5.13 -0.18 -4.43
CA LYS A 50 -3.99 -1.07 -4.68
C LYS A 50 -2.77 -0.56 -3.95
N ALA A 51 -1.87 -1.44 -3.55
CA ALA A 51 -0.52 -1.06 -3.19
C ALA A 51 0.19 -0.53 -4.43
N LEU A 52 1.03 0.48 -4.27
CA LEU A 52 1.79 1.02 -5.40
C LEU A 52 2.68 -0.05 -6.01
N VAL A 53 3.24 -0.91 -5.17
CA VAL A 53 4.02 -2.09 -5.60
C VAL A 53 3.49 -3.30 -4.85
N ASP A 54 3.23 -4.37 -5.59
CA ASP A 54 2.78 -5.63 -5.01
C ASP A 54 3.54 -6.79 -5.65
N ILE A 55 3.34 -7.98 -5.11
CA ILE A 55 3.90 -9.22 -5.66
C ILE A 55 2.92 -9.77 -6.69
N ASP A 56 3.45 -10.12 -7.88
CA ASP A 56 2.64 -10.70 -8.95
C ASP A 56 2.30 -12.15 -8.62
N ALA A 57 1.11 -12.33 -8.03
CA ALA A 57 0.56 -13.63 -7.69
C ALA A 57 -0.94 -13.61 -7.96
N ASP A 58 -1.42 -14.59 -8.73
CA ASP A 58 -2.82 -14.69 -9.12
C ASP A 58 -3.72 -15.35 -8.06
N SER A 59 -3.12 -15.87 -6.99
CA SER A 59 -3.83 -16.51 -5.89
C SER A 59 -3.00 -16.49 -4.62
N SER A 60 -3.65 -16.74 -3.48
CA SER A 60 -2.95 -16.89 -2.20
C SER A 60 -1.98 -18.06 -2.22
N GLU A 61 -2.33 -19.15 -2.92
CA GLU A 61 -1.46 -20.32 -3.06
C GLU A 61 -0.18 -19.97 -3.81
N THR A 62 -0.30 -19.25 -4.93
CA THR A 62 0.87 -18.78 -5.69
C THR A 62 1.73 -17.85 -4.85
N LEU A 63 1.11 -16.96 -4.09
CA LEU A 63 1.84 -16.04 -3.19
C LEU A 63 2.63 -16.80 -2.13
N MET A 64 2.03 -17.83 -1.53
CA MET A 64 2.72 -18.68 -0.55
C MET A 64 3.89 -19.42 -1.17
N ASP A 65 3.73 -19.94 -2.39
CA ASP A 65 4.81 -20.64 -3.10
C ASP A 65 5.98 -19.70 -3.40
N ILE A 66 5.71 -18.47 -3.83
CA ILE A 66 6.74 -17.45 -4.06
C ILE A 66 7.48 -17.15 -2.76
N ASP A 67 6.73 -16.94 -1.67
CA ASP A 67 7.29 -16.62 -0.35
C ASP A 67 8.19 -17.75 0.15
N GLU A 68 7.72 -18.98 0.14
CA GLU A 68 8.49 -20.14 0.61
C GLU A 68 9.77 -20.32 -0.20
N ARG A 69 9.68 -20.27 -1.52
CA ARG A 69 10.84 -20.40 -2.39
C ARG A 69 11.85 -19.28 -2.13
N ALA A 70 11.40 -18.03 -2.11
CA ALA A 70 12.28 -16.88 -1.93
C ALA A 70 12.98 -16.92 -0.58
N GLN A 71 12.25 -17.24 0.49
CA GLN A 71 12.84 -17.32 1.83
C GLN A 71 13.82 -18.47 1.96
N LYS A 72 13.52 -19.63 1.39
CA LYS A 72 14.41 -20.78 1.40
C LYS A 72 15.70 -20.50 0.63
N GLU A 73 15.59 -19.95 -0.59
CA GLU A 73 16.77 -19.62 -1.41
C GLU A 73 17.67 -18.62 -0.67
N THR A 74 17.07 -17.58 -0.10
CA THR A 74 17.82 -16.49 0.52
C THR A 74 18.36 -16.84 1.90
N ARG A 75 17.51 -17.38 2.79
CA ARG A 75 17.86 -17.62 4.18
C ARG A 75 18.58 -18.94 4.41
N VAL A 76 18.22 -20.00 3.69
CA VAL A 76 18.80 -21.34 3.86
C VAL A 76 19.97 -21.54 2.92
N ASN A 77 19.78 -21.24 1.63
CA ASN A 77 20.79 -21.50 0.61
C ASN A 77 21.76 -20.33 0.39
N GLY A 78 21.49 -19.17 0.97
CA GLY A 78 22.38 -18.00 0.91
C GLY A 78 22.48 -17.36 -0.47
N ILE A 79 21.45 -17.52 -1.33
CA ILE A 79 21.42 -16.89 -2.65
C ILE A 79 20.26 -15.94 -2.78
N SER A 80 20.42 -14.92 -3.62
CA SER A 80 19.35 -13.97 -3.89
C SER A 80 18.24 -14.63 -4.70
N SER A 81 17.00 -14.26 -4.42
CA SER A 81 15.82 -14.82 -5.09
C SER A 81 15.03 -13.71 -5.80
N ASN A 82 14.53 -14.03 -6.98
CA ASN A 82 13.68 -13.11 -7.74
C ASN A 82 12.25 -13.16 -7.26
N ILE A 83 11.65 -11.98 -7.10
CA ILE A 83 10.24 -11.83 -6.75
C ILE A 83 9.58 -11.01 -7.86
N PRO A 84 8.50 -11.51 -8.47
CA PRO A 84 7.82 -10.77 -9.54
C PRO A 84 7.04 -9.59 -8.97
N MET A 85 7.17 -8.43 -9.62
CA MET A 85 6.49 -7.20 -9.21
C MET A 85 5.20 -7.01 -10.02
N ASP A 86 4.14 -6.59 -9.34
CA ASP A 86 2.87 -6.21 -9.93
C ASP A 86 2.54 -4.76 -9.61
N LEU A 87 2.11 -4.02 -10.61
CA LEU A 87 1.66 -2.62 -10.45
C LEU A 87 0.16 -2.45 -10.69
N GLU A 88 -0.57 -3.53 -10.95
CA GLU A 88 -1.96 -3.46 -11.43
C GLU A 88 -2.99 -4.12 -10.51
N CYS A 89 -2.56 -4.80 -9.45
CA CYS A 89 -3.46 -5.58 -8.61
C CYS A 89 -4.30 -4.70 -7.68
N THR A 90 -5.61 -4.62 -7.93
CA THR A 90 -6.55 -3.90 -7.06
C THR A 90 -7.28 -4.86 -6.14
N THR A 91 -7.70 -4.35 -4.98
CA THR A 91 -8.47 -5.11 -4.01
C THR A 91 -9.40 -4.16 -3.23
N ARG A 92 -10.37 -4.74 -2.51
CA ARG A 92 -11.22 -4.01 -1.58
C ARG A 92 -10.58 -4.04 -0.19
N ASP A 93 -10.75 -2.95 0.57
CA ASP A 93 -10.33 -2.94 1.97
C ASP A 93 -11.03 -4.02 2.77
N GLY A 94 -12.36 -4.03 2.76
CA GLY A 94 -13.17 -5.11 3.31
C GLY A 94 -13.19 -5.24 4.82
N PHE A 95 -12.48 -4.41 5.56
CA PHE A 95 -12.41 -4.50 7.02
C PHE A 95 -13.54 -3.76 7.75
N TYR A 96 -14.16 -2.77 7.10
CA TYR A 96 -15.26 -1.98 7.66
C TYR A 96 -14.96 -1.36 9.03
N GLU A 97 -13.68 -1.04 9.29
CA GLU A 97 -13.24 -0.44 10.54
C GLU A 97 -13.60 1.05 10.58
N GLU A 98 -14.51 1.42 11.48
CA GLU A 98 -15.02 2.80 11.57
C GLU A 98 -13.97 3.80 12.09
N LYS A 99 -13.04 3.34 12.92
CA LYS A 99 -12.01 4.17 13.53
C LYS A 99 -10.70 4.20 12.72
N ALA A 100 -10.69 3.62 11.55
CA ALA A 100 -9.53 3.64 10.67
C ALA A 100 -9.16 5.06 10.30
N THR A 101 -7.87 5.30 10.17
CA THR A 101 -7.33 6.57 9.71
C THR A 101 -6.43 6.36 8.50
N TYR A 102 -6.22 7.44 7.75
CA TYR A 102 -5.49 7.38 6.50
C TYR A 102 -4.64 8.64 6.36
N ILE A 103 -3.38 8.48 5.99
CA ILE A 103 -2.48 9.60 5.73
C ILE A 103 -2.46 9.83 4.22
N VAL A 104 -2.88 11.02 3.80
CA VAL A 104 -3.07 11.36 2.39
C VAL A 104 -2.02 12.36 1.95
N PHE A 105 -1.49 12.17 0.76
CA PHE A 105 -0.49 13.03 0.15
C PHE A 105 -1.15 14.02 -0.82
N ASP A 106 -0.70 15.25 -0.80
CA ASP A 106 -1.15 16.26 -1.77
C ASP A 106 -0.30 16.22 -3.06
N ASN A 107 -0.68 17.03 -4.05
CA ASN A 107 0.00 17.06 -5.34
C ASN A 107 1.47 17.44 -5.23
N GLU A 108 1.81 18.40 -4.37
CA GLU A 108 3.19 18.86 -4.22
C GLU A 108 4.07 17.77 -3.58
N GLU A 109 3.50 17.04 -2.64
CA GLU A 109 4.18 15.91 -2.02
C GLU A 109 4.38 14.76 -3.01
N ILE A 110 3.37 14.48 -3.85
CA ILE A 110 3.49 13.46 -4.91
C ILE A 110 4.61 13.83 -5.89
N LYS A 111 4.67 15.11 -6.31
CA LYS A 111 5.75 15.60 -7.18
C LYS A 111 7.12 15.42 -6.54
N ALA A 112 7.22 15.68 -5.25
CA ALA A 112 8.47 15.51 -4.51
C ALA A 112 8.90 14.04 -4.47
N ILE A 113 7.96 13.13 -4.27
CA ILE A 113 8.22 11.68 -4.30
C ILE A 113 8.71 11.26 -5.68
N ILE A 114 8.04 11.71 -6.73
CA ILE A 114 8.44 11.41 -8.11
C ILE A 114 9.86 11.92 -8.38
N ALA A 115 10.16 13.15 -8.00
CA ALA A 115 11.48 13.75 -8.19
C ALA A 115 12.56 12.95 -7.45
N SER A 116 12.27 12.52 -6.24
CA SER A 116 13.18 11.69 -5.45
C SER A 116 13.45 10.34 -6.12
N LEU A 117 12.41 9.69 -6.62
CA LEU A 117 12.54 8.41 -7.32
C LEU A 117 13.31 8.57 -8.64
N GLN A 118 13.09 9.68 -9.33
CA GLN A 118 13.74 9.96 -10.61
C GLN A 118 15.26 10.02 -10.49
N THR A 119 15.79 10.40 -9.33
CA THR A 119 17.24 10.42 -9.10
C THR A 119 17.86 9.03 -9.07
N LEU A 120 17.06 7.98 -8.90
CA LEU A 120 17.51 6.59 -8.82
C LEU A 120 17.59 5.92 -10.18
N VAL A 121 16.94 6.48 -11.19
CA VAL A 121 16.96 5.95 -12.55
C VAL A 121 18.26 6.36 -13.22
N LYS A 122 19.00 5.37 -13.70
CA LYS A 122 20.34 5.57 -14.27
C LYS A 122 20.30 5.52 -15.79
#